data_76324b2cc0ba9d371335c91468851143
#
_entry.id   76324b2cc0ba9d371335c91468851143
#
_cell.length_a   1.000
_cell.length_b   1.000
_cell.length_c   1.000
_cell.angle_alpha   90.00
_cell.angle_beta   90.00
_cell.angle_gamma   90.00
#
_symmetry.space_group_name_H-M   'P 1'
#
loop_
_entity.id
_entity.type
_entity.pdbx_description
1 polymer ?
#
loop_
_entity_poly.entity_id
_entity_poly.type
_entity_poly.pdbx_seq_one_letter_code
_entity_poly.pdbx_strand_id
1 'polypeptide(L)'
;MIDLKEILINSNYKKETEELINIANLAYKHWETYWTGFNSTYVCEEILKDFENLNDFKFFIYGGFSSSQRSRIACFRGDNIPEEDALKSNFPAQGIKINGNFLFDNATQDDFRSLLIENGVNQIKVGDIWTIGDRGAQGIIDNSDIKHLDEKIIYLRDVKVKVNVVGIDELQIPSGRSKKLVNTVEASTRLDAIASAGFRVSRT
;
A
#
# COMPACT_ATOMS: atom_id res chain seq x y z
N MET A 1 21.99 -16.76 -12.95
CA MET A 1 20.81 -17.12 -12.14
C MET A 1 21.31 -17.24 -10.71
N ILE A 2 20.84 -16.35 -9.84
CA ILE A 2 21.29 -16.32 -8.44
C ILE A 2 20.58 -17.46 -7.71
N ASP A 3 21.31 -18.32 -7.03
CA ASP A 3 20.72 -19.33 -6.16
C ASP A 3 20.32 -18.66 -4.84
N LEU A 4 19.09 -18.18 -4.79
CA LEU A 4 18.52 -17.48 -3.64
C LEU A 4 17.78 -18.43 -2.69
N LYS A 5 18.07 -19.74 -2.76
CA LYS A 5 17.41 -20.73 -1.89
C LYS A 5 17.66 -20.47 -0.42
N GLU A 6 18.85 -20.01 -0.08
CA GLU A 6 19.23 -19.72 1.30
C GLU A 6 18.39 -18.56 1.87
N ILE A 7 18.17 -17.51 1.07
CA ILE A 7 17.29 -16.39 1.46
C ILE A 7 15.87 -16.88 1.70
N LEU A 8 15.34 -17.70 0.78
CA LEU A 8 13.99 -18.23 0.90
C LEU A 8 13.78 -19.10 2.13
N ILE A 9 14.80 -19.90 2.51
CA ILE A 9 14.73 -20.77 3.70
C ILE A 9 14.64 -19.93 4.98
N ASN A 10 15.39 -18.84 5.05
CA ASN A 10 15.52 -18.01 6.26
C ASN A 10 14.41 -16.97 6.40
N SER A 11 13.71 -16.64 5.32
CA SER A 11 12.66 -15.61 5.34
C SER A 11 11.40 -16.04 6.08
N ASN A 12 10.84 -15.12 6.87
CA ASN A 12 9.53 -15.28 7.51
C ASN A 12 8.35 -15.09 6.53
N TYR A 13 8.60 -14.49 5.35
CA TYR A 13 7.60 -14.13 4.32
C TYR A 13 7.89 -14.88 3.02
N LYS A 14 7.86 -16.20 3.08
CA LYS A 14 8.34 -17.08 1.99
C LYS A 14 7.71 -16.80 0.64
N LYS A 15 6.40 -16.56 0.60
CA LYS A 15 5.66 -16.33 -0.65
C LYS A 15 6.08 -15.00 -1.31
N GLU A 16 6.16 -13.95 -0.52
CA GLU A 16 6.54 -12.62 -0.97
C GLU A 16 8.04 -12.56 -1.34
N THR A 17 8.87 -13.29 -0.59
CA THR A 17 10.31 -13.46 -0.89
C THR A 17 10.50 -14.22 -2.21
N GLU A 18 9.74 -15.29 -2.46
CA GLU A 18 9.77 -16.03 -3.72
C GLU A 18 9.35 -15.15 -4.90
N GLU A 19 8.32 -14.33 -4.73
CA GLU A 19 7.92 -13.34 -5.74
C GLU A 19 9.06 -12.38 -6.04
N LEU A 20 9.72 -11.82 -5.02
CA LEU A 20 10.83 -10.88 -5.20
C LEU A 20 12.04 -11.55 -5.89
N ILE A 21 12.33 -12.81 -5.57
CA ILE A 21 13.37 -13.59 -6.25
C ILE A 21 13.06 -13.73 -7.76
N ASN A 22 11.81 -14.04 -8.10
CA ASN A 22 11.39 -14.16 -9.48
C ASN A 22 11.52 -12.82 -10.23
N ILE A 23 11.11 -11.72 -9.58
CA ILE A 23 11.25 -10.35 -10.10
C ILE A 23 12.71 -9.99 -10.30
N ALA A 24 13.59 -10.30 -9.35
CA ALA A 24 15.03 -10.05 -9.45
C ALA A 24 15.67 -10.82 -10.63
N ASN A 25 15.29 -12.06 -10.84
CA ASN A 25 15.77 -12.83 -11.99
C ASN A 25 15.29 -12.23 -13.34
N LEU A 26 14.07 -11.69 -13.40
CA LEU A 26 13.56 -10.98 -14.59
C LEU A 26 14.34 -9.68 -14.82
N ALA A 27 14.55 -8.88 -13.79
CA ALA A 27 15.31 -7.63 -13.86
C ALA A 27 16.76 -7.89 -14.31
N TYR A 28 17.39 -8.94 -13.80
CA TYR A 28 18.73 -9.34 -14.22
C TYR A 28 18.81 -9.74 -15.69
N LYS A 29 17.81 -10.52 -16.15
CA LYS A 29 17.78 -11.07 -17.51
C LYS A 29 17.48 -10.01 -18.57
N HIS A 30 16.54 -9.10 -18.28
CA HIS A 30 15.99 -8.17 -19.27
C HIS A 30 16.54 -6.75 -19.19
N TRP A 31 17.30 -6.42 -18.13
CA TRP A 31 17.85 -5.07 -17.89
C TRP A 31 16.76 -4.01 -17.69
N GLU A 32 15.62 -4.42 -17.18
CA GLU A 32 14.44 -3.59 -16.95
C GLU A 32 14.07 -3.58 -15.47
N THR A 33 13.30 -2.56 -15.08
CA THR A 33 12.70 -2.48 -13.74
C THR A 33 11.43 -3.32 -13.69
N TYR A 34 11.34 -4.20 -12.71
CA TYR A 34 10.14 -4.99 -12.43
C TYR A 34 9.61 -4.70 -11.04
N TRP A 35 8.29 -4.82 -10.88
CA TRP A 35 7.58 -4.53 -9.64
C TRP A 35 6.88 -5.77 -9.09
N THR A 36 6.94 -5.96 -7.76
CA THR A 36 6.14 -6.98 -7.06
C THR A 36 4.66 -6.57 -7.02
N GLY A 37 3.79 -7.44 -6.54
CA GLY A 37 2.45 -7.06 -6.10
C GLY A 37 2.47 -6.16 -4.86
N PHE A 38 1.30 -5.63 -4.48
CA PHE A 38 1.14 -4.84 -3.26
C PHE A 38 1.18 -5.71 -2.01
N ASN A 39 2.06 -5.38 -1.09
CA ASN A 39 2.17 -5.96 0.23
C ASN A 39 2.12 -4.86 1.30
N SER A 40 2.00 -5.22 2.57
CA SER A 40 2.23 -4.25 3.64
C SER A 40 3.62 -3.64 3.49
N THR A 41 3.74 -2.31 3.63
CA THR A 41 5.04 -1.62 3.57
C THR A 41 6.04 -2.20 4.56
N TYR A 42 5.56 -2.56 5.77
CA TYR A 42 6.38 -3.27 6.76
C TYR A 42 6.93 -4.60 6.24
N VAL A 43 6.11 -5.41 5.57
CA VAL A 43 6.55 -6.69 4.97
C VAL A 43 7.58 -6.45 3.87
N CYS A 44 7.38 -5.43 3.03
CA CYS A 44 8.38 -5.06 2.02
C CYS A 44 9.73 -4.69 2.64
N GLU A 45 9.73 -3.92 3.73
CA GLU A 45 10.95 -3.53 4.46
C GLU A 45 11.64 -4.73 5.10
N GLU A 46 10.88 -5.65 5.72
CA GLU A 46 11.44 -6.85 6.34
C GLU A 46 12.10 -7.77 5.31
N ILE A 47 11.44 -8.02 4.18
CA ILE A 47 11.99 -8.85 3.11
C ILE A 47 13.29 -8.27 2.57
N LEU A 48 13.38 -6.96 2.36
CA LEU A 48 14.57 -6.33 1.81
C LEU A 48 15.80 -6.47 2.70
N LYS A 49 15.66 -6.68 4.01
CA LYS A 49 16.78 -6.97 4.91
C LYS A 49 17.51 -8.26 4.50
N ASP A 50 16.76 -9.25 4.03
CA ASP A 50 17.34 -10.52 3.56
C ASP A 50 18.14 -10.36 2.25
N PHE A 51 17.92 -9.24 1.53
CA PHE A 51 18.57 -8.93 0.24
C PHE A 51 19.69 -7.88 0.34
N GLU A 52 19.97 -7.32 1.52
CA GLU A 52 20.96 -6.23 1.69
C GLU A 52 22.35 -6.57 1.17
N ASN A 53 22.74 -7.84 1.21
CA ASN A 53 24.06 -8.30 0.78
C ASN A 53 24.18 -8.56 -0.73
N LEU A 54 23.10 -8.37 -1.50
CA LEU A 54 23.10 -8.58 -2.94
C LEU A 54 23.45 -7.29 -3.70
N ASN A 55 24.73 -7.13 -4.02
CA ASN A 55 25.23 -5.93 -4.72
C ASN A 55 24.73 -5.80 -6.17
N ASP A 56 24.34 -6.91 -6.80
CA ASP A 56 23.89 -6.95 -8.19
C ASP A 56 22.52 -6.32 -8.40
N PHE A 57 21.78 -6.10 -7.30
CA PHE A 57 20.42 -5.55 -7.33
C PHE A 57 20.29 -4.31 -6.47
N LYS A 58 19.35 -3.46 -6.88
CA LYS A 58 18.84 -2.35 -6.08
C LYS A 58 17.33 -2.42 -6.04
N PHE A 59 16.79 -1.91 -4.95
CA PHE A 59 15.37 -1.99 -4.65
C PHE A 59 14.82 -0.62 -4.27
N PHE A 60 13.57 -0.38 -4.62
CA PHE A 60 12.85 0.82 -4.24
C PHE A 60 11.43 0.46 -3.81
N ILE A 61 11.02 0.93 -2.63
CA ILE A 61 9.68 0.69 -2.09
C ILE A 61 8.81 1.90 -2.39
N TYR A 62 7.66 1.67 -3.01
CA TYR A 62 6.69 2.73 -3.27
C TYR A 62 5.26 2.20 -3.34
N GLY A 63 4.30 2.96 -2.81
CA GLY A 63 2.89 2.61 -2.79
C GLY A 63 1.98 3.66 -3.44
N GLY A 64 2.58 4.66 -4.17
CA GLY A 64 1.85 5.74 -4.82
C GLY A 64 1.91 7.07 -4.06
N PHE A 65 2.21 7.07 -2.77
CA PHE A 65 2.42 8.26 -1.95
C PHE A 65 3.31 7.97 -0.74
N SER A 66 3.84 9.01 -0.08
CA SER A 66 4.90 8.89 0.92
C SER A 66 4.51 8.15 2.21
N SER A 67 3.23 8.07 2.54
CA SER A 67 2.72 7.44 3.79
C SER A 67 1.88 6.20 3.52
N SER A 68 2.07 5.55 2.37
CA SER A 68 1.33 4.36 1.99
C SER A 68 1.59 3.20 2.97
N GLN A 69 0.52 2.50 3.34
CA GLN A 69 0.58 1.31 4.18
C GLN A 69 0.80 0.04 3.37
N ARG A 70 0.45 0.09 2.10
CA ARG A 70 0.71 -0.98 1.14
C ARG A 70 1.58 -0.46 0.02
N SER A 71 2.65 -1.18 -0.24
CA SER A 71 3.67 -0.80 -1.22
C SER A 71 4.05 -1.97 -2.11
N ARG A 72 4.73 -1.65 -3.18
CA ARG A 72 5.38 -2.59 -4.09
C ARG A 72 6.88 -2.39 -4.01
N ILE A 73 7.63 -3.42 -4.31
CA ILE A 73 9.09 -3.33 -4.43
C ILE A 73 9.42 -3.29 -5.92
N ALA A 74 10.07 -2.21 -6.36
CA ALA A 74 10.77 -2.20 -7.64
C ALA A 74 12.13 -2.89 -7.48
N CYS A 75 12.48 -3.76 -8.41
CA CYS A 75 13.80 -4.37 -8.51
C CYS A 75 14.43 -4.02 -9.85
N PHE A 76 15.69 -3.60 -9.83
CA PHE A 76 16.50 -3.29 -10.99
C PHE A 76 17.98 -3.64 -10.73
N ARG A 77 18.79 -3.73 -11.79
CA ARG A 77 20.21 -4.05 -11.65
C ARG A 77 20.99 -2.91 -10.98
N GLY A 78 21.97 -3.28 -10.15
CA GLY A 78 22.77 -2.32 -9.41
C GLY A 78 23.67 -1.41 -10.25
N ASP A 79 23.93 -1.78 -11.50
CA ASP A 79 24.69 -1.00 -12.49
C ASP A 79 23.82 -0.05 -13.34
N ASN A 80 22.49 -0.12 -13.21
CA ASN A 80 21.51 0.73 -13.90
C ASN A 80 20.46 1.24 -12.91
N ILE A 81 20.83 2.24 -12.11
CA ILE A 81 19.97 2.81 -11.06
C ILE A 81 19.11 3.92 -11.67
N PRO A 82 17.80 3.73 -11.84
CA PRO A 82 16.90 4.78 -12.27
C PRO A 82 16.81 5.90 -11.22
N GLU A 83 16.58 7.12 -11.68
CA GLU A 83 16.25 8.22 -10.77
C GLU A 83 14.91 7.94 -10.04
N GLU A 84 14.81 8.37 -8.78
CA GLU A 84 13.63 8.12 -7.95
C GLU A 84 12.37 8.72 -8.57
N ASP A 85 12.46 9.91 -9.15
CA ASP A 85 11.33 10.56 -9.82
C ASP A 85 10.89 9.79 -11.07
N ALA A 86 11.83 9.17 -11.80
CA ALA A 86 11.50 8.29 -12.92
C ALA A 86 10.80 7.01 -12.46
N LEU A 87 11.21 6.43 -11.33
CA LEU A 87 10.54 5.26 -10.73
C LEU A 87 9.10 5.60 -10.30
N LYS A 88 8.89 6.77 -9.68
CA LYS A 88 7.56 7.24 -9.27
C LYS A 88 6.66 7.53 -10.47
N SER A 89 7.20 8.17 -11.52
CA SER A 89 6.45 8.50 -12.73
C SER A 89 6.04 7.26 -13.53
N ASN A 90 6.86 6.21 -13.49
CA ASN A 90 6.60 4.93 -14.15
C ASN A 90 5.99 3.87 -13.20
N PHE A 91 5.45 4.29 -12.06
CA PHE A 91 4.81 3.38 -11.12
C PHE A 91 3.61 2.69 -11.77
N PRO A 92 3.57 1.34 -11.83
CA PRO A 92 2.54 0.62 -12.60
C PRO A 92 1.23 0.48 -11.80
N ALA A 93 0.69 1.61 -11.34
CA ALA A 93 -0.58 1.68 -10.65
C ALA A 93 -1.28 3.02 -10.93
N GLN A 94 -2.58 3.05 -10.74
CA GLN A 94 -3.42 4.24 -10.86
C GLN A 94 -4.34 4.42 -9.66
N GLY A 95 -4.94 5.59 -9.59
CA GLY A 95 -5.98 5.91 -8.63
C GLY A 95 -7.33 5.36 -9.03
N ILE A 96 -8.15 5.02 -8.05
CA ILE A 96 -9.58 4.73 -8.23
C ILE A 96 -10.42 5.57 -7.27
N LYS A 97 -11.60 5.98 -7.76
CA LYS A 97 -12.66 6.60 -6.96
C LYS A 97 -13.88 5.67 -7.01
N ILE A 98 -14.33 5.22 -5.85
CA ILE A 98 -15.53 4.39 -5.69
C ILE A 98 -16.61 5.27 -5.08
N ASN A 99 -17.49 5.81 -5.93
CA ASN A 99 -18.47 6.80 -5.54
C ASN A 99 -19.83 6.15 -5.26
N GLY A 100 -20.39 6.42 -4.09
CA GLY A 100 -21.70 5.94 -3.67
C GLY A 100 -22.29 6.83 -2.58
N ASN A 101 -23.52 6.57 -2.17
CA ASN A 101 -24.16 7.27 -1.06
C ASN A 101 -24.20 6.36 0.17
N PHE A 102 -23.33 6.61 1.12
CA PHE A 102 -23.15 5.83 2.35
C PHE A 102 -23.67 6.59 3.60
N LEU A 103 -24.58 7.56 3.42
CA LEU A 103 -25.12 8.37 4.52
C LEU A 103 -25.73 7.51 5.64
N PHE A 104 -26.28 6.35 5.28
CA PHE A 104 -26.94 5.42 6.20
C PHE A 104 -26.21 4.04 6.29
N ASP A 105 -25.04 3.92 5.69
CA ASP A 105 -24.22 2.70 5.71
C ASP A 105 -22.78 3.03 6.12
N ASN A 106 -22.28 2.37 7.17
CA ASN A 106 -20.92 2.53 7.64
C ASN A 106 -19.97 1.56 6.91
N ALA A 107 -19.69 1.84 5.64
CA ALA A 107 -18.72 1.05 4.87
C ALA A 107 -17.27 1.35 5.31
N THR A 108 -16.50 0.29 5.51
CA THR A 108 -15.10 0.35 5.94
C THR A 108 -14.16 0.19 4.75
N GLN A 109 -12.86 0.44 4.97
CA GLN A 109 -11.82 0.18 3.96
C GLN A 109 -11.82 -1.28 3.49
N ASP A 110 -12.05 -2.22 4.40
CA ASP A 110 -12.07 -3.65 4.10
C ASP A 110 -13.30 -4.05 3.27
N ASP A 111 -14.43 -3.40 3.48
CA ASP A 111 -15.62 -3.60 2.64
C ASP A 111 -15.34 -3.21 1.19
N PHE A 112 -14.69 -2.05 0.96
CA PHE A 112 -14.32 -1.61 -0.39
C PHE A 112 -13.24 -2.49 -1.02
N ARG A 113 -12.30 -3.00 -0.21
CA ARG A 113 -11.30 -3.97 -0.68
C ARG A 113 -11.96 -5.27 -1.12
N SER A 114 -12.85 -5.81 -0.30
CA SER A 114 -13.60 -7.03 -0.61
C SER A 114 -14.44 -6.85 -1.86
N LEU A 115 -15.10 -5.70 -2.03
CA LEU A 115 -15.86 -5.36 -3.22
C LEU A 115 -15.02 -5.47 -4.50
N LEU A 116 -13.79 -4.95 -4.50
CA LEU A 116 -12.89 -5.04 -5.66
C LEU A 116 -12.50 -6.50 -5.94
N ILE A 117 -12.17 -7.26 -4.89
CA ILE A 117 -11.76 -8.67 -5.02
C ILE A 117 -12.93 -9.52 -5.56
N GLU A 118 -14.14 -9.35 -5.04
CA GLU A 118 -15.35 -10.03 -5.51
C GLU A 118 -15.68 -9.69 -6.97
N ASN A 119 -15.26 -8.52 -7.43
CA ASN A 119 -15.41 -8.09 -8.82
C ASN A 119 -14.23 -8.46 -9.73
N GLY A 120 -13.36 -9.36 -9.28
CA GLY A 120 -12.33 -10.01 -10.10
C GLY A 120 -10.92 -9.41 -9.98
N VAL A 121 -10.71 -8.44 -9.09
CA VAL A 121 -9.37 -7.89 -8.85
C VAL A 121 -8.59 -8.82 -7.93
N ASN A 122 -7.36 -9.16 -8.32
CA ASN A 122 -6.51 -9.95 -7.44
C ASN A 122 -6.06 -9.13 -6.22
N GLN A 123 -6.10 -9.71 -5.03
CA GLN A 123 -5.74 -9.05 -3.77
C GLN A 123 -4.35 -8.38 -3.79
N ILE A 124 -3.36 -9.00 -4.46
CA ILE A 124 -2.00 -8.45 -4.58
C ILE A 124 -1.90 -7.24 -5.52
N LYS A 125 -2.95 -6.95 -6.28
CA LYS A 125 -3.05 -5.80 -7.18
C LYS A 125 -3.77 -4.60 -6.55
N VAL A 126 -4.26 -4.74 -5.33
CA VAL A 126 -4.94 -3.69 -4.58
C VAL A 126 -3.96 -3.06 -3.57
N GLY A 127 -3.64 -1.80 -3.79
CA GLY A 127 -2.86 -0.96 -2.89
C GLY A 127 -3.67 -0.46 -1.69
N ASP A 128 -3.40 0.76 -1.24
CA ASP A 128 -4.18 1.39 -0.17
C ASP A 128 -5.59 1.76 -0.65
N ILE A 129 -6.54 1.62 0.27
CA ILE A 129 -7.91 2.11 0.13
C ILE A 129 -8.23 2.92 1.37
N TRP A 130 -8.93 4.04 1.21
CA TRP A 130 -9.42 4.86 2.31
C TRP A 130 -10.79 5.44 2.01
N THR A 131 -11.60 5.59 3.03
CA THR A 131 -12.96 6.13 2.92
C THR A 131 -12.95 7.65 2.81
N ILE A 132 -13.88 8.21 2.05
CA ILE A 132 -14.11 9.66 1.89
C ILE A 132 -15.49 10.00 2.48
N GLY A 133 -15.60 9.83 3.81
CA GLY A 133 -16.85 10.05 4.52
C GLY A 133 -18.00 9.22 3.94
N ASP A 134 -19.14 9.83 3.74
CA ASP A 134 -20.36 9.24 3.20
C ASP A 134 -20.38 9.11 1.66
N ARG A 135 -19.32 9.56 0.98
CA ARG A 135 -19.24 9.58 -0.50
C ARG A 135 -18.61 8.33 -1.10
N GLY A 136 -18.09 7.43 -0.28
CA GLY A 136 -17.46 6.20 -0.72
C GLY A 136 -15.98 6.10 -0.35
N ALA A 137 -15.14 5.65 -1.28
CA ALA A 137 -13.72 5.43 -1.04
C ALA A 137 -12.86 5.88 -2.22
N GLN A 138 -11.59 6.05 -1.93
CA GLN A 138 -10.52 6.18 -2.92
C GLN A 138 -9.45 5.12 -2.64
N GLY A 139 -8.65 4.81 -3.65
CA GLY A 139 -7.59 3.84 -3.47
C GLY A 139 -6.64 3.79 -4.67
N ILE A 140 -5.67 2.89 -4.56
CA ILE A 140 -4.65 2.64 -5.59
C ILE A 140 -4.78 1.21 -6.07
N ILE A 141 -4.66 1.00 -7.37
CA ILE A 141 -4.78 -0.30 -8.02
C ILE A 141 -3.74 -0.46 -9.12
N ASP A 142 -3.31 -1.69 -9.36
CA ASP A 142 -2.41 -2.07 -10.46
C ASP A 142 -3.02 -1.77 -11.83
N ASN A 143 -2.21 -1.29 -12.76
CA ASN A 143 -2.64 -0.92 -14.11
C ASN A 143 -3.26 -2.05 -14.92
N SER A 144 -2.96 -3.31 -14.62
CA SER A 144 -3.45 -4.45 -15.39
C SER A 144 -4.95 -4.71 -15.25
N ASP A 145 -5.56 -4.25 -14.14
CA ASP A 145 -6.98 -4.50 -13.84
C ASP A 145 -7.90 -3.30 -14.12
N ILE A 146 -7.34 -2.18 -14.58
CA ILE A 146 -8.06 -0.92 -14.79
C ILE A 146 -9.21 -1.06 -15.78
N LYS A 147 -8.96 -1.71 -16.92
CA LYS A 147 -9.94 -1.80 -18.03
C LYS A 147 -11.25 -2.48 -17.64
N HIS A 148 -11.23 -3.30 -16.60
CA HIS A 148 -12.42 -4.03 -16.14
C HIS A 148 -13.22 -3.26 -15.10
N LEU A 149 -12.63 -2.22 -14.53
CA LEU A 149 -13.21 -1.46 -13.42
C LEU A 149 -13.71 -0.08 -13.82
N ASP A 150 -13.08 0.54 -14.82
CA ASP A 150 -13.44 1.90 -15.21
C ASP A 150 -14.89 2.00 -15.66
N GLU A 151 -15.58 3.02 -15.16
CA GLU A 151 -17.01 3.28 -15.39
C GLU A 151 -17.94 2.15 -14.88
N LYS A 152 -17.42 1.12 -14.19
CA LYS A 152 -18.21 -0.01 -13.72
C LYS A 152 -19.16 0.42 -12.62
N ILE A 153 -20.39 -0.05 -12.73
CA ILE A 153 -21.42 0.09 -11.69
C ILE A 153 -21.54 -1.26 -10.98
N ILE A 154 -21.34 -1.25 -9.68
CA ILE A 154 -21.40 -2.43 -8.81
C ILE A 154 -22.18 -2.09 -7.54
N TYR A 155 -22.41 -3.06 -6.68
CA TYR A 155 -23.13 -2.86 -5.43
C TYR A 155 -22.27 -3.29 -4.25
N LEU A 156 -22.15 -2.40 -3.27
CA LEU A 156 -21.67 -2.74 -1.95
C LEU A 156 -22.87 -2.84 -1.03
N ARG A 157 -23.23 -4.06 -0.65
CA ARG A 157 -24.52 -4.34 0.01
C ARG A 157 -25.69 -3.77 -0.85
N ASP A 158 -26.51 -2.89 -0.30
CA ASP A 158 -27.62 -2.25 -1.00
C ASP A 158 -27.21 -0.92 -1.69
N VAL A 159 -25.98 -0.47 -1.51
CA VAL A 159 -25.51 0.80 -2.05
C VAL A 159 -24.95 0.60 -3.46
N LYS A 160 -25.55 1.28 -4.42
CA LYS A 160 -25.04 1.38 -5.78
C LYS A 160 -23.81 2.27 -5.81
N VAL A 161 -22.69 1.75 -6.32
CA VAL A 161 -21.44 2.50 -6.45
C VAL A 161 -20.96 2.52 -7.89
N LYS A 162 -20.33 3.62 -8.28
CA LYS A 162 -19.63 3.76 -9.55
C LYS A 162 -18.13 3.82 -9.30
N VAL A 163 -17.38 2.99 -10.00
CA VAL A 163 -15.91 3.01 -9.99
C VAL A 163 -15.41 3.84 -11.15
N ASN A 164 -14.51 4.78 -10.89
CA ASN A 164 -13.82 5.57 -11.90
C ASN A 164 -12.30 5.46 -11.70
N VAL A 165 -11.59 5.22 -12.78
CA VAL A 165 -10.13 5.25 -12.80
C VAL A 165 -9.66 6.69 -13.01
N VAL A 166 -8.66 7.11 -12.24
CA VAL A 166 -8.11 8.47 -12.25
C VAL A 166 -6.60 8.44 -12.05
N GLY A 167 -5.92 9.56 -12.27
CA GLY A 167 -4.52 9.71 -11.86
C GLY A 167 -4.36 9.62 -10.34
N ILE A 168 -3.19 9.15 -9.87
CA ILE A 168 -2.89 9.14 -8.42
C ILE A 168 -2.87 10.58 -7.87
N ASP A 169 -2.44 11.54 -8.66
CA ASP A 169 -2.43 12.98 -8.35
C ASP A 169 -3.81 13.61 -8.17
N GLU A 170 -4.86 12.96 -8.70
CA GLU A 170 -6.25 13.39 -8.52
C GLU A 170 -6.90 12.86 -7.22
N LEU A 171 -6.20 12.00 -6.48
CA LEU A 171 -6.70 11.44 -5.23
C LEU A 171 -6.50 12.41 -4.07
N GLN A 172 -7.46 12.40 -3.14
CA GLN A 172 -7.34 13.08 -1.85
C GLN A 172 -6.55 12.18 -0.89
N ILE A 173 -5.22 12.23 -0.99
CA ILE A 173 -4.34 11.41 -0.16
C ILE A 173 -4.60 11.73 1.32
N PRO A 174 -4.84 10.71 2.18
CA PRO A 174 -5.01 10.95 3.60
C PRO A 174 -3.73 11.61 4.13
N SER A 175 -3.89 12.75 4.82
CA SER A 175 -2.78 13.31 5.57
C SER A 175 -2.32 12.25 6.57
N GLY A 176 -1.08 11.77 6.42
CA GLY A 176 -0.51 10.78 7.32
C GLY A 176 -0.76 11.24 8.76
N ARG A 177 -1.19 10.33 9.64
CA ARG A 177 -1.33 10.65 11.07
C ARG A 177 0.04 11.06 11.57
N SER A 178 0.29 12.38 11.59
CA SER A 178 1.48 12.89 12.25
C SER A 178 1.37 12.46 13.71
N LYS A 179 2.29 11.61 14.16
CA LYS A 179 2.41 11.29 15.59
C LYS A 179 2.74 12.60 16.29
N LYS A 180 1.71 13.28 16.84
CA LYS A 180 1.93 14.45 17.66
C LYS A 180 2.49 13.97 19.00
N LEU A 181 3.78 14.16 19.21
CA LEU A 181 4.39 13.92 20.51
C LEU A 181 3.85 14.98 21.48
N VAL A 182 3.02 14.57 22.41
CA VAL A 182 2.50 15.45 23.48
C VAL A 182 3.29 15.14 24.74
N ASN A 183 4.17 16.04 25.12
CA ASN A 183 4.84 15.98 26.41
C ASN A 183 3.91 16.57 27.48
N THR A 184 3.55 15.79 28.48
CA THR A 184 2.78 16.22 29.63
C THR A 184 3.60 15.97 30.90
N VAL A 185 3.50 16.89 31.85
CA VAL A 185 4.09 16.71 33.18
C VAL A 185 2.94 16.46 34.17
N GLU A 186 3.02 15.33 34.84
CA GLU A 186 2.00 14.94 35.81
C GLU A 186 2.64 14.60 37.17
N ALA A 187 2.06 15.11 38.24
CA ALA A 187 2.58 14.91 39.60
C ALA A 187 2.29 13.50 40.16
N SER A 188 1.46 12.73 39.47
CA SER A 188 1.06 11.36 39.87
C SER A 188 1.37 10.37 38.78
N THR A 189 1.90 9.21 39.16
CA THR A 189 2.15 8.06 38.25
C THR A 189 0.91 7.19 38.04
N ARG A 190 -0.25 7.58 38.55
CA ARG A 190 -1.50 6.86 38.33
C ARG A 190 -1.91 6.95 36.86
N LEU A 191 -2.40 5.83 36.33
CA LEU A 191 -2.76 5.69 34.90
C LEU A 191 -3.87 6.68 34.49
N ASP A 192 -4.86 6.90 35.37
CA ASP A 192 -5.93 7.89 35.14
C ASP A 192 -5.41 9.33 35.06
N ALA A 193 -4.41 9.66 35.84
CA ALA A 193 -3.76 10.96 35.83
C ALA A 193 -3.02 11.20 34.51
N ILE A 194 -2.21 10.23 34.09
CA ILE A 194 -1.43 10.28 32.84
C ILE A 194 -2.37 10.35 31.62
N ALA A 195 -3.42 9.50 31.60
CA ALA A 195 -4.41 9.52 30.55
C ALA A 195 -5.17 10.85 30.48
N SER A 196 -5.62 11.37 31.61
CA SER A 196 -6.31 12.68 31.71
C SER A 196 -5.45 13.81 31.14
N ALA A 197 -4.17 13.85 31.49
CA ALA A 197 -3.24 14.86 31.00
C ALA A 197 -2.97 14.70 29.49
N GLY A 198 -2.77 13.46 29.04
CA GLY A 198 -2.52 13.16 27.62
C GLY A 198 -3.69 13.50 26.70
N PHE A 199 -4.90 13.20 27.13
CA PHE A 199 -6.12 13.48 26.36
C PHE A 199 -6.78 14.81 26.69
N ARG A 200 -6.27 15.57 27.65
CA ARG A 200 -6.80 16.86 28.13
C ARG A 200 -8.27 16.75 28.57
N VAL A 201 -8.64 15.63 29.19
CA VAL A 201 -9.98 15.39 29.73
C VAL A 201 -9.99 15.43 31.23
N SER A 202 -11.16 15.75 31.81
CA SER A 202 -11.32 15.76 33.28
C SER A 202 -11.24 14.33 33.84
N ARG A 203 -10.68 14.21 35.04
CA ARG A 203 -10.75 12.96 35.83
C ARG A 203 -12.17 12.77 36.35
N THR A 204 -12.75 11.64 36.12
CA THR A 204 -13.99 11.18 36.75
C THR A 204 -13.71 10.34 37.98
#